data_da5bb1783a81072cbc14f56a04dbc171
#
_entry.id   da5bb1783a81072cbc14f56a04dbc171
#
_cell.length_a   1.000
_cell.length_b   1.000
_cell.length_c   1.000
_cell.angle_alpha   90.00
_cell.angle_beta   90.00
_cell.angle_gamma   90.00
#
_symmetry.space_group_name_H-M   'P 1'
#
loop_
_entity.id
_entity.type
_entity.pdbx_description
1 polymer ?
#
loop_
_entity_poly.entity_id
_entity_poly.type
_entity_poly.pdbx_seq_one_letter_code
_entity_poly.pdbx_strand_id
1 'polypeptide(L)'
;MKPKNQRLILLIAALVAVGGAVLLAMSAMRAQASFFYAPGDVAAKGLPLDRSVRIGGMVRRGSLRRHADGVTIDFLVGDESPATIAVRYTGITPDLFREGSGVIAEGRFQPDGRFVASEILAKHDENYQPPRLGPQGMHKTESLD
;
A
#
# COMPACT_ATOMS: atom_id res chain seq x y z
N MET A 1 57.35 7.91 2.13
CA MET A 1 56.44 7.28 1.15
C MET A 1 56.74 7.84 -0.24
N LYS A 2 56.97 6.96 -1.18
CA LYS A 2 57.23 7.41 -2.55
C LYS A 2 55.94 8.01 -3.16
N PRO A 3 56.00 9.14 -3.90
CA PRO A 3 54.82 9.81 -4.44
C PRO A 3 53.98 8.92 -5.35
N LYS A 4 54.61 7.91 -5.95
CA LYS A 4 53.93 6.91 -6.80
C LYS A 4 52.99 6.00 -6.00
N ASN A 5 53.40 5.59 -4.81
CA ASN A 5 52.57 4.77 -3.92
C ASN A 5 51.44 5.60 -3.26
N GLN A 6 51.71 6.86 -3.01
CA GLN A 6 50.72 7.77 -2.45
C GLN A 6 49.50 7.99 -3.41
N ARG A 7 49.79 8.14 -4.69
CA ARG A 7 48.76 8.23 -5.73
C ARG A 7 47.93 6.95 -5.83
N LEU A 8 48.57 5.80 -5.76
CA LEU A 8 47.91 4.51 -5.80
C LEU A 8 46.99 4.31 -4.58
N ILE A 9 47.45 4.66 -3.38
CA ILE A 9 46.68 4.57 -2.15
C ILE A 9 45.47 5.48 -2.23
N LEU A 10 45.61 6.71 -2.73
CA LEU A 10 44.49 7.64 -2.91
C LEU A 10 43.47 7.13 -3.93
N LEU A 11 43.93 6.51 -5.02
CA LEU A 11 43.01 5.90 -5.99
C LEU A 11 42.22 4.73 -5.39
N ILE A 12 42.87 3.86 -4.64
CA ILE A 12 42.21 2.73 -3.97
C ILE A 12 41.23 3.26 -2.92
N ALA A 13 41.61 4.25 -2.13
CA ALA A 13 40.76 4.88 -1.15
C ALA A 13 39.48 5.51 -1.79
N ALA A 14 39.67 6.19 -2.93
CA ALA A 14 38.56 6.75 -3.69
C ALA A 14 37.62 5.68 -4.25
N LEU A 15 38.15 4.59 -4.78
CA LEU A 15 37.34 3.45 -5.26
C LEU A 15 36.55 2.78 -4.14
N VAL A 16 37.16 2.58 -2.98
CA VAL A 16 36.49 2.02 -1.80
C VAL A 16 35.37 2.95 -1.31
N ALA A 17 35.64 4.25 -1.26
CA ALA A 17 34.64 5.25 -0.85
C ALA A 17 33.44 5.28 -1.81
N VAL A 18 33.68 5.28 -3.12
CA VAL A 18 32.61 5.25 -4.13
C VAL A 18 31.84 3.94 -4.09
N GLY A 19 32.52 2.81 -3.98
CA GLY A 19 31.90 1.49 -3.84
C GLY A 19 31.01 1.39 -2.59
N GLY A 20 31.51 1.88 -1.47
CA GLY A 20 30.76 1.96 -0.21
C GLY A 20 29.53 2.86 -0.32
N ALA A 21 29.65 4.02 -0.96
CA ALA A 21 28.53 4.94 -1.19
C ALA A 21 27.45 4.31 -2.08
N VAL A 22 27.85 3.61 -3.15
CA VAL A 22 26.91 2.90 -4.03
C VAL A 22 26.18 1.79 -3.29
N LEU A 23 26.89 0.99 -2.48
CA LEU A 23 26.28 -0.07 -1.68
C LEU A 23 25.29 0.50 -0.64
N LEU A 24 25.62 1.60 0.01
CA LEU A 24 24.72 2.28 0.94
C LEU A 24 23.49 2.85 0.23
N ALA A 25 23.66 3.46 -0.93
CA ALA A 25 22.54 3.96 -1.73
C ALA A 25 21.62 2.82 -2.17
N MET A 26 22.17 1.71 -2.65
CA MET A 26 21.37 0.54 -3.02
C MET A 26 20.65 -0.08 -1.82
N SER A 27 21.29 -0.11 -0.67
CA SER A 27 20.67 -0.59 0.57
C SER A 27 19.52 0.31 1.02
N ALA A 28 19.71 1.63 0.96
CA ALA A 28 18.68 2.60 1.28
C ALA A 28 17.48 2.50 0.32
N MET A 29 17.73 2.33 -0.96
CA MET A 29 16.68 2.13 -1.96
C MET A 29 15.89 0.85 -1.72
N ARG A 30 16.56 -0.23 -1.33
CA ARG A 30 15.89 -1.50 -0.98
C ARG A 30 15.06 -1.38 0.30
N ALA A 31 15.52 -0.60 1.27
CA ALA A 31 14.78 -0.36 2.50
C ALA A 31 13.52 0.50 2.26
N GLN A 32 13.55 1.37 1.25
CA GLN A 32 12.40 2.18 0.85
C GLN A 32 11.46 1.48 -0.15
N ALA A 33 11.92 0.43 -0.81
CA ALA A 33 11.03 -0.44 -1.54
C ALA A 33 10.11 -1.10 -0.51
N SER A 34 9.03 -0.40 -0.16
CA SER A 34 7.96 -0.96 0.64
C SER A 34 7.51 -2.23 -0.05
N PHE A 35 7.77 -3.34 0.57
CA PHE A 35 7.35 -4.63 0.04
C PHE A 35 5.83 -4.60 -0.10
N PHE A 36 5.37 -4.50 -1.32
CA PHE A 36 3.96 -4.52 -1.66
C PHE A 36 3.55 -5.96 -1.92
N TYR A 37 2.53 -6.41 -1.21
CA TYR A 37 1.99 -7.75 -1.34
C TYR A 37 0.52 -7.69 -1.72
N ALA A 38 0.15 -8.47 -2.72
CA ALA A 38 -1.25 -8.79 -2.97
C ALA A 38 -1.65 -10.06 -2.17
N PRO A 39 -2.93 -10.30 -1.89
CA PRO A 39 -3.37 -11.49 -1.17
C PRO A 39 -2.86 -12.80 -1.78
N GLY A 40 -2.83 -12.90 -3.10
CA GLY A 40 -2.28 -14.06 -3.80
C GLY A 40 -0.79 -14.26 -3.57
N ASP A 41 -0.01 -13.19 -3.43
CA ASP A 41 1.43 -13.25 -3.15
C ASP A 41 1.70 -13.80 -1.75
N VAL A 42 0.92 -13.39 -0.76
CA VAL A 42 1.02 -13.88 0.61
C VAL A 42 0.70 -15.38 0.67
N ALA A 43 -0.32 -15.83 -0.03
CA ALA A 43 -0.67 -17.23 -0.12
C ALA A 43 0.43 -18.07 -0.78
N ALA A 44 1.13 -17.52 -1.77
CA ALA A 44 2.19 -18.23 -2.52
C ALA A 44 3.55 -18.20 -1.81
N LYS A 45 3.90 -17.07 -1.17
CA LYS A 45 5.25 -16.81 -0.62
C LYS A 45 5.33 -16.91 0.91
N GLY A 46 4.20 -17.01 1.60
CA GLY A 46 4.13 -17.01 3.06
C GLY A 46 4.07 -15.61 3.69
N LEU A 47 3.92 -15.58 5.01
CA LEU A 47 3.70 -14.36 5.77
C LEU A 47 5.04 -13.70 6.15
N PRO A 48 5.28 -12.45 5.76
CA PRO A 48 6.43 -11.68 6.26
C PRO A 48 6.14 -11.12 7.66
N LEU A 49 6.48 -11.88 8.71
CA LEU A 49 6.18 -11.53 10.11
C LEU A 49 7.14 -10.52 10.73
N ASP A 50 8.31 -10.34 10.14
CA ASP A 50 9.45 -9.62 10.73
C ASP A 50 9.52 -8.14 10.35
N ARG A 51 8.63 -7.67 9.49
CA ARG A 51 8.70 -6.32 8.92
C ARG A 51 7.34 -5.70 8.69
N SER A 52 7.32 -4.38 8.61
CA SER A 52 6.18 -3.64 8.09
C SER A 52 6.12 -3.76 6.57
N VAL A 53 4.95 -4.05 6.05
CA VAL A 53 4.69 -4.22 4.62
C VAL A 53 3.45 -3.46 4.20
N ARG A 54 3.28 -3.27 2.91
CA ARG A 54 2.06 -2.75 2.31
C ARG A 54 1.32 -3.88 1.61
N ILE A 55 0.04 -3.96 1.86
CA ILE A 55 -0.86 -4.84 1.13
C ILE A 55 -1.85 -4.01 0.33
N GLY A 56 -2.27 -4.52 -0.80
CA GLY A 56 -3.25 -3.86 -1.63
C GLY A 56 -4.20 -4.86 -2.25
N GLY A 57 -5.41 -4.42 -2.48
CA GLY A 57 -6.47 -5.20 -3.07
C GLY A 57 -7.80 -4.50 -2.95
N MET A 58 -8.87 -5.25 -3.07
CA MET A 58 -10.25 -4.79 -2.96
C MET A 58 -10.85 -5.22 -1.63
N VAL A 59 -11.55 -4.33 -0.97
CA VAL A 59 -12.34 -4.67 0.23
C VAL A 59 -13.51 -5.56 -0.18
N ARG A 60 -13.56 -6.77 0.35
CA ARG A 60 -14.63 -7.73 0.05
C ARG A 60 -15.97 -7.22 0.59
N ARG A 61 -17.01 -7.32 -0.23
CA ARG A 61 -18.37 -6.96 0.14
C ARG A 61 -18.88 -7.88 1.24
N GLY A 62 -19.54 -7.29 2.25
CA GLY A 62 -20.06 -8.00 3.40
C GLY A 62 -19.02 -8.35 4.45
N SER A 63 -17.74 -7.93 4.29
CA SER A 63 -16.65 -8.24 5.22
C SER A 63 -16.40 -7.16 6.27
N LEU A 64 -16.83 -5.93 6.01
CA LEU A 64 -16.59 -4.80 6.91
C LEU A 64 -17.40 -4.93 8.20
N ARG A 65 -16.69 -4.95 9.32
CA ARG A 65 -17.28 -4.97 10.66
C ARG A 65 -16.69 -3.87 11.51
N ARG A 66 -17.56 -3.10 12.15
CA ARG A 66 -17.16 -2.07 13.11
C ARG A 66 -17.23 -2.64 14.52
N HIS A 67 -16.20 -2.38 15.31
CA HIS A 67 -16.19 -2.74 16.73
C HIS A 67 -17.02 -1.76 17.57
N ALA A 68 -17.34 -2.16 18.80
CA ALA A 68 -18.13 -1.35 19.73
C ALA A 68 -17.42 -0.05 20.17
N ASP A 69 -16.08 0.03 20.06
CA ASP A 69 -15.30 1.24 20.33
C ASP A 69 -15.50 2.37 19.30
N GLY A 70 -16.11 2.06 18.16
CA GLY A 70 -16.40 3.00 17.08
C GLY A 70 -15.22 3.40 16.20
N VAL A 71 -14.00 2.96 16.53
CA VAL A 71 -12.76 3.31 15.80
C VAL A 71 -12.03 2.11 15.21
N THR A 72 -12.28 0.90 15.71
CA THR A 72 -11.69 -0.33 15.18
C THR A 72 -12.59 -0.96 14.13
N ILE A 73 -12.04 -1.28 12.99
CA ILE A 73 -12.71 -1.98 11.90
C ILE A 73 -11.94 -3.24 11.52
N ASP A 74 -12.66 -4.28 11.16
CA ASP A 74 -12.16 -5.50 10.55
C ASP A 74 -12.76 -5.64 9.15
N PHE A 75 -11.95 -6.03 8.18
CA PHE A 75 -12.39 -6.28 6.81
C PHE A 75 -11.47 -7.27 6.11
N LEU A 76 -11.94 -7.83 5.02
CA LEU A 76 -11.16 -8.73 4.17
C LEU A 76 -10.72 -8.01 2.91
N VAL A 77 -9.43 -8.14 2.59
CA VAL A 77 -8.85 -7.67 1.35
C VAL A 77 -8.63 -8.87 0.43
N GLY A 78 -9.12 -8.79 -0.77
CA GLY A 78 -8.97 -9.81 -1.80
C GLY A 78 -8.43 -9.23 -3.10
N ASP A 79 -7.95 -10.10 -3.96
CA ASP A 79 -7.57 -9.80 -5.33
C ASP A 79 -8.32 -10.74 -6.29
N GLU A 80 -7.81 -10.92 -7.50
CA GLU A 80 -8.39 -11.87 -8.47
C GLU A 80 -8.22 -13.33 -8.05
N SER A 81 -7.29 -13.63 -7.12
CA SER A 81 -7.13 -14.96 -6.55
C SER A 81 -8.18 -15.26 -5.48
N PRO A 82 -8.39 -16.54 -5.10
CA PRO A 82 -9.29 -16.90 -4.01
C PRO A 82 -8.75 -16.50 -2.61
N ALA A 83 -7.49 -16.07 -2.52
CA ALA A 83 -6.86 -15.68 -1.26
C ALA A 83 -7.41 -14.36 -0.74
N THR A 84 -7.56 -14.26 0.59
CA THR A 84 -7.95 -13.04 1.29
C THR A 84 -7.04 -12.80 2.47
N ILE A 85 -6.90 -11.52 2.84
CA ILE A 85 -6.17 -11.10 4.04
C ILE A 85 -7.16 -10.45 4.99
N ALA A 86 -7.24 -10.95 6.23
CA ALA A 86 -8.02 -10.32 7.28
C ALA A 86 -7.23 -9.13 7.84
N VAL A 87 -7.80 -7.94 7.75
CA VAL A 87 -7.18 -6.69 8.16
C VAL A 87 -7.93 -6.10 9.35
N ARG A 88 -7.18 -5.69 10.35
CA ARG A 88 -7.68 -4.88 11.47
C ARG A 88 -7.03 -3.52 11.46
N TYR A 89 -7.83 -2.49 11.52
CA TYR A 89 -7.39 -1.10 11.58
C TYR A 89 -8.11 -0.36 12.70
N THR A 90 -7.34 0.39 13.49
CA THR A 90 -7.87 1.27 14.54
C THR A 90 -7.45 2.69 14.25
N GLY A 91 -8.42 3.57 14.06
CA GLY A 91 -8.18 4.97 13.75
C GLY A 91 -9.28 5.60 12.90
N ILE A 92 -8.98 6.73 12.32
CA ILE A 92 -9.90 7.48 11.46
C ILE A 92 -9.95 6.78 10.09
N THR A 93 -11.12 6.32 9.72
CA THR A 93 -11.37 5.70 8.42
C THR A 93 -11.40 6.77 7.33
N PRO A 94 -10.64 6.61 6.22
CA PRO A 94 -10.73 7.54 5.09
C PRO A 94 -12.13 7.62 4.51
N ASP A 95 -12.52 8.81 4.03
CA ASP A 95 -13.88 9.07 3.50
C ASP A 95 -14.25 8.17 2.32
N LEU A 96 -13.27 7.81 1.50
CA LEU A 96 -13.46 6.96 0.33
C LEU A 96 -13.44 5.45 0.66
N PHE A 97 -13.16 5.09 1.90
CA PHE A 97 -13.11 3.69 2.32
C PHE A 97 -14.51 3.12 2.41
N ARG A 98 -14.78 2.11 1.59
CA ARG A 98 -16.04 1.36 1.58
C ARG A 98 -15.82 -0.05 1.04
N GLU A 99 -16.77 -0.92 1.29
CA GLU A 99 -16.78 -2.25 0.69
C GLU A 99 -16.80 -2.15 -0.84
N GLY A 100 -16.02 -3.00 -1.50
CA GLY A 100 -15.87 -3.01 -2.95
C GLY A 100 -14.94 -1.94 -3.52
N SER A 101 -14.30 -1.13 -2.69
CA SER A 101 -13.29 -0.16 -3.11
C SER A 101 -11.87 -0.73 -3.02
N GLY A 102 -10.95 -0.13 -3.78
CA GLY A 102 -9.54 -0.42 -3.66
C GLY A 102 -8.95 0.15 -2.38
N VAL A 103 -8.09 -0.60 -1.73
CA VAL A 103 -7.41 -0.20 -0.50
C VAL A 103 -5.94 -0.58 -0.53
N ILE A 104 -5.11 0.29 0.04
CA ILE A 104 -3.73 -0.04 0.39
C ILE A 104 -3.63 0.11 1.90
N ALA A 105 -3.15 -0.92 2.57
CA ALA A 105 -2.92 -0.92 4.01
C ALA A 105 -1.44 -1.12 4.30
N GLU A 106 -0.90 -0.34 5.21
CA GLU A 106 0.45 -0.47 5.73
C GLU A 106 0.40 -0.97 7.16
N GLY A 107 1.19 -1.97 7.49
CA GLY A 107 1.24 -2.55 8.82
C GLY A 107 2.03 -3.85 8.87
N ARG A 108 1.68 -4.72 9.80
CA ARG A 108 2.39 -5.97 10.04
C ARG A 108 1.44 -7.16 10.10
N PHE A 109 1.91 -8.28 9.56
CA PHE A 109 1.25 -9.56 9.76
C PHE A 109 1.47 -10.08 11.17
N GLN A 110 0.42 -10.68 11.74
CA GLN A 110 0.49 -11.41 13.00
C GLN A 110 0.70 -12.90 12.74
N PRO A 111 1.21 -13.67 13.71
CA PRO A 111 1.43 -15.11 13.56
C PRO A 111 0.16 -15.90 13.19
N ASP A 112 -1.03 -15.39 13.52
CA ASP A 112 -2.32 -15.98 13.18
C ASP A 112 -2.77 -15.70 11.72
N GLY A 113 -1.98 -14.92 10.96
CA GLY A 113 -2.29 -14.52 9.60
C GLY A 113 -3.07 -13.23 9.46
N ARG A 114 -3.48 -12.61 10.56
CA ARG A 114 -4.16 -11.32 10.56
C ARG A 114 -3.17 -10.19 10.28
N PHE A 115 -3.59 -9.23 9.48
CA PHE A 115 -2.81 -8.01 9.21
C PHE A 115 -3.32 -6.87 10.09
N VAL A 116 -2.45 -6.33 10.93
CA VAL A 116 -2.75 -5.14 11.75
C VAL A 116 -2.22 -3.92 11.01
N ALA A 117 -3.12 -3.13 10.45
CA ALA A 117 -2.78 -1.92 9.72
C ALA A 117 -2.55 -0.76 10.68
N SER A 118 -1.48 -0.03 10.45
CA SER A 118 -1.19 1.26 11.09
C SER A 118 -1.76 2.42 10.27
N GLU A 119 -1.90 2.23 8.97
CA GLU A 119 -2.43 3.22 8.04
C GLU A 119 -3.18 2.53 6.91
N ILE A 120 -4.27 3.13 6.46
CA ILE A 120 -5.01 2.69 5.28
C ILE A 120 -5.24 3.86 4.32
N LEU A 121 -5.12 3.58 3.04
CA LEU A 121 -5.39 4.51 1.95
C LEU A 121 -6.47 3.90 1.06
N ALA A 122 -7.57 4.60 0.92
CA ALA A 122 -8.59 4.21 -0.05
C ALA A 122 -8.24 4.80 -1.42
N LYS A 123 -8.29 3.96 -2.45
CA LYS A 123 -8.12 4.40 -3.83
C LYS A 123 -9.45 4.74 -4.46
N HIS A 124 -9.46 5.78 -5.29
CA HIS A 124 -10.55 5.99 -6.23
C HIS A 124 -10.70 4.78 -7.14
N ASP A 125 -11.95 4.40 -7.38
CA ASP A 125 -12.28 3.42 -8.39
C ASP A 125 -11.87 4.00 -9.76
N GLU A 126 -10.90 3.38 -10.43
CA GLU A 126 -10.43 3.83 -11.76
C GLU A 126 -11.53 3.73 -12.82
N ASN A 127 -12.60 3.02 -12.51
CA ASN A 127 -13.79 2.86 -13.33
C ASN A 127 -14.93 3.81 -12.93
N TYR A 128 -14.63 4.95 -12.29
CA TYR A 128 -15.64 5.96 -12.05
C TYR A 128 -16.16 6.50 -13.40
N GLN A 129 -17.29 5.97 -13.82
CA GLN A 129 -18.06 6.59 -14.89
C GLN A 129 -18.93 7.67 -14.23
N PRO A 130 -18.72 8.94 -14.57
CA PRO A 130 -19.64 9.97 -14.09
C PRO A 130 -21.05 9.61 -14.54
N PRO A 131 -22.06 9.82 -13.69
CA PRO A 131 -23.43 9.55 -14.08
C PRO A 131 -23.70 10.25 -15.41
N ARG A 132 -24.09 9.46 -16.42
CA ARG A 132 -24.51 10.01 -17.69
C ARG A 132 -25.77 10.80 -17.41
N LEU A 133 -25.64 12.11 -17.53
CA LEU A 133 -26.83 12.96 -17.58
C LEU A 133 -27.62 12.52 -18.79
N GLY A 134 -28.66 11.75 -18.56
CA GLY A 134 -29.60 11.37 -19.61
C GLY A 134 -30.24 12.62 -20.22
N PRO A 135 -30.77 12.53 -21.43
CA PRO A 135 -31.41 13.70 -22.11
C PRO A 135 -32.55 14.32 -21.32
N GLN A 136 -32.97 13.73 -20.22
CA GLN A 136 -34.00 14.27 -19.31
C GLN A 136 -33.46 15.25 -18.25
N GLY A 137 -32.14 15.49 -18.21
CA GLY A 137 -31.54 16.46 -17.29
C GLY A 137 -31.50 17.90 -17.77
N MET A 138 -31.99 18.17 -18.97
CA MET A 138 -32.24 19.53 -19.39
C MET A 138 -33.61 19.97 -18.80
N HIS A 139 -33.55 20.62 -17.65
CA HIS A 139 -34.69 21.42 -17.22
C HIS A 139 -34.91 22.47 -18.30
N LYS A 140 -36.03 22.35 -19.05
CA LYS A 140 -36.59 23.46 -19.74
C LYS A 140 -36.80 24.58 -18.74
N THR A 141 -36.00 25.61 -18.83
CA THR A 141 -36.39 26.88 -18.27
C THR A 141 -37.63 27.32 -19.06
N GLU A 142 -38.78 27.07 -18.48
CA GLU A 142 -40.01 27.63 -18.93
C GLU A 142 -39.91 29.15 -18.70
N SER A 143 -39.70 29.88 -19.77
CA SER A 143 -39.82 31.34 -19.76
C SER A 143 -41.29 31.66 -19.42
N LEU A 144 -41.49 32.21 -18.28
CA LEU A 144 -42.73 32.86 -17.89
C LEU A 144 -42.82 34.16 -18.68
N ASP A 145 -43.73 34.24 -19.69
CA ASP A 145 -44.26 35.46 -20.23
C ASP A 145 -45.16 36.16 -19.24
#